data_4789656dd55ca780bc01ab37a30b428d
#
_entry.id   4789656dd55ca780bc01ab37a30b428d
#
_cell.length_a   1.000
_cell.length_b   1.000
_cell.length_c   1.000
_cell.angle_alpha   90.00
_cell.angle_beta   90.00
_cell.angle_gamma   90.00
#
_symmetry.space_group_name_H-M   'P 1'
#
loop_
_entity.id
_entity.type
_entity.pdbx_description
1 polymer ?
#
loop_
_entity_poly.entity_id
_entity_poly.type
_entity_poly.pdbx_seq_one_letter_code
_entity_poly.pdbx_strand_id
1 'polypeptide(L)'
;MSEFVAKLVSIHIGHEGEEERRPSDSVQAEASGLAGDKYNGFTRVAQSWDAEPNGTLRRNERQWSAVSKEDLAILADRMDLAEELAPETLGANLCFDGAPGLSELPKGSKLEFPSGAVLMIEEETLPCAEMGIEIQEEYTSRSGAPVEGRLFPKKAIGLRGTLGFVDVPGEIKVGDAVTVRPYGPPHRASS
;
A
#
# COMPACT_ATOMS: atom_id res chain seq x y z
N MET A 1 -5.04 -11.70 15.05
CA MET A 1 -5.45 -12.21 13.72
C MET A 1 -4.64 -13.46 13.42
N SER A 2 -5.23 -14.47 12.79
CA SER A 2 -4.53 -15.67 12.30
C SER A 2 -3.89 -15.40 10.94
N GLU A 3 -2.91 -16.21 10.57
CA GLU A 3 -2.33 -16.27 9.22
C GLU A 3 -3.41 -16.59 8.18
N PHE A 4 -3.31 -16.01 7.00
CA PHE A 4 -4.19 -16.26 5.86
C PHE A 4 -3.42 -16.11 4.54
N VAL A 5 -4.04 -16.52 3.43
CA VAL A 5 -3.47 -16.41 2.09
C VAL A 5 -4.26 -15.39 1.28
N ALA A 6 -3.56 -14.45 0.68
CA ALA A 6 -4.07 -13.48 -0.28
C ALA A 6 -3.45 -13.73 -1.66
N LYS A 7 -4.05 -13.18 -2.71
CA LYS A 7 -3.52 -13.24 -4.07
C LYS A 7 -3.02 -11.85 -4.50
N LEU A 8 -1.80 -11.75 -5.00
CA LEU A 8 -1.33 -10.53 -5.66
C LEU A 8 -2.00 -10.42 -7.03
N VAL A 9 -2.83 -9.38 -7.23
CA VAL A 9 -3.63 -9.21 -8.47
C VAL A 9 -3.10 -8.16 -9.41
N SER A 10 -2.32 -7.18 -8.92
CA SER A 10 -1.61 -6.23 -9.78
C SER A 10 -0.36 -5.68 -9.13
N ILE A 11 0.58 -5.25 -9.99
CA ILE A 11 1.83 -4.57 -9.65
C ILE A 11 1.90 -3.29 -10.47
N HIS A 12 2.23 -2.18 -9.84
CA HIS A 12 2.36 -0.87 -10.48
C HIS A 12 3.66 -0.20 -10.04
N ILE A 13 4.54 0.14 -10.97
CA ILE A 13 5.86 0.73 -10.71
C ILE A 13 5.83 2.21 -11.13
N GLY A 14 6.17 3.09 -10.19
CA GLY A 14 6.31 4.52 -10.43
C GLY A 14 7.76 4.86 -10.76
N HIS A 15 8.01 5.34 -11.98
CA HIS A 15 9.36 5.73 -12.38
C HIS A 15 9.68 7.17 -11.98
N GLU A 16 10.97 7.47 -11.84
CA GLU A 16 11.44 8.82 -11.54
C GLU A 16 11.01 9.79 -12.63
N GLY A 17 10.41 10.92 -12.24
CA GLY A 17 9.92 11.95 -13.18
C GLY A 17 8.60 11.63 -13.87
N GLU A 18 7.96 10.52 -13.54
CA GLU A 18 6.63 10.16 -14.05
C GLU A 18 5.56 10.34 -12.97
N GLU A 19 4.41 10.88 -13.36
CA GLU A 19 3.24 11.01 -12.47
C GLU A 19 2.53 9.68 -12.34
N GLU A 20 2.28 9.01 -13.48
CA GLU A 20 1.56 7.74 -13.54
C GLU A 20 2.46 6.54 -13.21
N ARG A 21 1.87 5.55 -12.56
CA ARG A 21 2.48 4.23 -12.35
C ARG A 21 2.20 3.32 -13.52
N ARG A 22 3.18 2.50 -13.91
CA ARG A 22 3.04 1.54 -14.99
C ARG A 22 2.75 0.14 -14.47
N PRO A 23 1.79 -0.59 -15.06
CA PRO A 23 1.55 -1.98 -14.71
C PRO A 23 2.75 -2.85 -15.09
N SER A 24 2.98 -3.90 -14.27
CA SER A 24 4.02 -4.91 -14.52
C SER A 24 3.50 -6.29 -14.12
N ASP A 25 3.92 -7.33 -14.85
CA ASP A 25 3.57 -8.71 -14.50
C ASP A 25 4.44 -9.26 -13.35
N SER A 26 5.63 -8.71 -13.16
CA SER A 26 6.54 -9.06 -12.07
C SER A 26 7.47 -7.90 -11.71
N VAL A 27 8.04 -7.95 -10.53
CA VAL A 27 9.09 -7.02 -10.10
C VAL A 27 10.07 -7.73 -9.17
N GLN A 28 11.35 -7.38 -9.27
CA GLN A 28 12.35 -7.79 -8.29
C GLN A 28 12.22 -6.94 -7.03
N ALA A 29 11.86 -7.56 -5.91
CA ALA A 29 12.00 -6.95 -4.60
C ALA A 29 13.48 -7.05 -4.18
N GLU A 30 14.15 -5.92 -4.10
CA GLU A 30 15.53 -5.77 -3.64
C GLU A 30 15.52 -5.30 -2.18
N ALA A 31 16.65 -5.47 -1.47
CA ALA A 31 16.77 -4.97 -0.09
C ALA A 31 16.57 -3.44 0.04
N SER A 32 16.68 -2.71 -1.08
CA SER A 32 16.43 -1.26 -1.18
C SER A 32 14.99 -0.90 -1.55
N GLY A 33 14.15 -1.88 -2.00
CA GLY A 33 12.79 -1.63 -2.45
C GLY A 33 12.42 -2.38 -3.72
N LEU A 34 11.40 -1.93 -4.42
CA LEU A 34 10.99 -2.51 -5.70
C LEU A 34 11.87 -1.96 -6.83
N ALA A 35 12.48 -2.86 -7.62
CA ALA A 35 13.37 -2.49 -8.72
C ALA A 35 12.66 -1.55 -9.71
N GLY A 36 13.29 -0.42 -10.02
CA GLY A 36 12.76 0.60 -10.94
C GLY A 36 11.71 1.54 -10.37
N ASP A 37 11.25 1.33 -9.14
CA ASP A 37 10.32 2.25 -8.48
C ASP A 37 11.06 3.49 -7.94
N LYS A 38 10.45 4.67 -8.07
CA LYS A 38 11.00 5.96 -7.59
C LYS A 38 11.25 6.01 -6.08
N TYR A 39 10.64 5.12 -5.30
CA TYR A 39 10.86 5.00 -3.87
C TYR A 39 11.90 3.93 -3.50
N ASN A 40 12.55 3.29 -4.49
CA ASN A 40 13.64 2.37 -4.25
C ASN A 40 14.84 3.11 -3.64
N GLY A 41 15.30 2.69 -2.48
CA GLY A 41 16.43 3.29 -1.78
C GLY A 41 16.47 2.85 -0.32
N PHE A 42 17.68 2.74 0.26
CA PHE A 42 17.87 2.42 1.69
C PHE A 42 17.53 3.59 2.61
N THR A 43 17.64 4.80 2.07
CA THR A 43 17.40 6.04 2.81
C THR A 43 16.45 6.95 2.05
N ARG A 44 15.75 7.80 2.78
CA ARG A 44 14.94 8.88 2.25
C ARG A 44 15.16 10.16 3.05
N VAL A 45 14.77 11.26 2.49
CA VAL A 45 14.77 12.55 3.17
C VAL A 45 13.45 12.71 3.94
N ALA A 46 13.53 13.11 5.21
CA ALA A 46 12.37 13.42 6.03
C ALA A 46 11.58 14.59 5.43
N GLN A 47 10.26 14.44 5.41
CA GLN A 47 9.31 15.42 4.93
C GLN A 47 8.59 16.11 6.11
N SER A 48 7.75 17.10 5.82
CA SER A 48 7.05 17.90 6.83
C SER A 48 6.09 17.11 7.74
N TRP A 49 5.70 15.91 7.36
CA TRP A 49 4.85 15.01 8.14
C TRP A 49 5.63 13.97 8.96
N ASP A 50 6.96 13.91 8.82
CA ASP A 50 7.81 13.04 9.64
C ASP A 50 8.07 13.65 11.02
N ALA A 51 8.46 12.81 11.97
CA ALA A 51 8.82 13.26 13.31
C ALA A 51 10.18 13.99 13.34
N GLU A 52 11.06 13.67 12.39
CA GLU A 52 12.36 14.30 12.24
C GLU A 52 12.26 15.64 11.49
N PRO A 53 13.19 16.58 11.72
CA PRO A 53 13.24 17.82 10.98
C PRO A 53 13.29 17.58 9.46
N ASN A 54 12.51 18.37 8.72
CA ASN A 54 12.50 18.30 7.25
C ASN A 54 13.92 18.40 6.68
N GLY A 55 14.27 17.52 5.75
CA GLY A 55 15.60 17.42 5.15
C GLY A 55 16.56 16.45 5.85
N THR A 56 16.19 15.87 7.00
CA THR A 56 17.02 14.86 7.67
C THR A 56 17.06 13.58 6.85
N LEU A 57 18.27 13.04 6.60
CA LEU A 57 18.42 11.73 5.98
C LEU A 57 18.09 10.64 7.01
N ARG A 58 17.15 9.77 6.66
CA ARG A 58 16.70 8.67 7.52
C ARG A 58 16.55 7.36 6.73
N ARG A 59 16.36 6.24 7.45
CA ARG A 59 16.01 4.96 6.83
C ARG A 59 14.74 5.12 5.99
N ASN A 60 14.71 4.47 4.83
CA ASN A 60 13.51 4.38 4.01
C ASN A 60 12.65 3.19 4.46
N GLU A 61 11.57 3.46 5.14
CA GLU A 61 10.54 2.50 5.53
C GLU A 61 9.36 2.47 4.54
N ARG A 62 9.45 3.22 3.43
CA ARG A 62 8.41 3.39 2.42
C ARG A 62 8.87 2.88 1.05
N GLN A 63 9.53 1.72 1.04
CA GLN A 63 10.11 1.12 -0.17
C GLN A 63 9.05 0.52 -1.10
N TRP A 64 7.85 0.26 -0.59
CA TRP A 64 6.69 -0.23 -1.31
C TRP A 64 5.41 0.19 -0.60
N SER A 65 4.29 0.17 -1.34
CA SER A 65 2.95 0.39 -0.82
C SER A 65 1.98 -0.65 -1.37
N ALA A 66 0.94 -0.97 -0.59
CA ALA A 66 -0.04 -1.97 -0.98
C ALA A 66 -1.45 -1.61 -0.53
N VAL A 67 -2.44 -2.05 -1.31
CA VAL A 67 -3.87 -1.96 -1.01
C VAL A 67 -4.52 -3.33 -1.19
N SER A 68 -5.73 -3.51 -0.66
CA SER A 68 -6.57 -4.67 -0.96
C SER A 68 -7.81 -4.28 -1.75
N LYS A 69 -8.30 -5.18 -2.60
CA LYS A 69 -9.55 -4.98 -3.35
C LYS A 69 -10.73 -4.72 -2.41
N GLU A 70 -10.75 -5.40 -1.26
CA GLU A 70 -11.79 -5.26 -0.27
C GLU A 70 -11.79 -3.88 0.36
N ASP A 71 -10.63 -3.36 0.76
CA ASP A 71 -10.50 -2.00 1.32
C ASP A 71 -10.86 -0.94 0.25
N LEU A 72 -10.41 -1.14 -1.01
CA LEU A 72 -10.77 -0.28 -2.14
C LEU A 72 -12.28 -0.26 -2.40
N ALA A 73 -12.94 -1.42 -2.36
CA ALA A 73 -14.39 -1.52 -2.55
C ALA A 73 -15.17 -0.78 -1.44
N ILE A 74 -14.75 -0.93 -0.19
CA ILE A 74 -15.34 -0.21 0.94
C ILE A 74 -15.13 1.30 0.78
N LEU A 75 -13.95 1.72 0.36
CA LEU A 75 -13.62 3.13 0.14
C LEU A 75 -14.43 3.72 -1.02
N ALA A 76 -14.55 3.01 -2.15
CA ALA A 76 -15.38 3.40 -3.28
C ALA A 76 -16.86 3.56 -2.84
N ASP A 77 -17.37 2.64 -2.02
CA ASP A 77 -18.72 2.75 -1.45
C ASP A 77 -18.87 3.97 -0.55
N ARG A 78 -17.94 4.19 0.37
CA ARG A 78 -17.95 5.37 1.25
C ARG A 78 -17.87 6.69 0.48
N MET A 79 -17.15 6.71 -0.65
CA MET A 79 -17.02 7.87 -1.53
C MET A 79 -18.18 8.03 -2.52
N ASP A 80 -19.12 7.07 -2.57
CA ASP A 80 -20.24 7.00 -3.52
C ASP A 80 -19.78 6.88 -4.98
N LEU A 81 -18.63 6.25 -5.25
CA LEU A 81 -18.09 6.09 -6.60
C LEU A 81 -18.92 5.11 -7.43
N ALA A 82 -19.17 5.43 -8.70
CA ALA A 82 -19.88 4.55 -9.64
C ALA A 82 -18.96 3.44 -10.17
N GLU A 83 -17.67 3.72 -10.26
CA GLU A 83 -16.62 2.83 -10.74
C GLU A 83 -15.84 2.20 -9.58
N GLU A 84 -15.14 1.11 -9.85
CA GLU A 84 -14.16 0.53 -8.93
C GLU A 84 -12.98 1.51 -8.76
N LEU A 85 -12.55 1.72 -7.54
CA LEU A 85 -11.39 2.57 -7.27
C LEU A 85 -10.11 1.80 -7.63
N ALA A 86 -9.34 2.34 -8.56
CA ALA A 86 -8.11 1.71 -9.04
C ALA A 86 -6.96 1.84 -8.01
N PRO A 87 -6.11 0.79 -7.85
CA PRO A 87 -4.96 0.84 -6.94
C PRO A 87 -3.98 1.97 -7.28
N GLU A 88 -3.74 2.21 -8.58
CA GLU A 88 -2.84 3.25 -9.09
C GLU A 88 -3.32 4.66 -8.74
N THR A 89 -4.62 4.93 -8.71
CA THR A 89 -5.18 6.22 -8.23
C THR A 89 -4.76 6.51 -6.80
N LEU A 90 -4.63 5.47 -5.97
CA LEU A 90 -4.06 5.61 -4.63
C LEU A 90 -2.52 5.57 -4.61
N GLY A 91 -1.84 5.52 -5.74
CA GLY A 91 -0.38 5.40 -5.84
C GLY A 91 0.16 4.12 -5.22
N ALA A 92 -0.62 3.03 -5.18
CA ALA A 92 -0.16 1.76 -4.63
C ALA A 92 0.71 1.00 -5.63
N ASN A 93 1.77 0.34 -5.13
CA ASN A 93 2.60 -0.55 -5.92
C ASN A 93 1.94 -1.92 -6.11
N LEU A 94 1.27 -2.44 -5.07
CA LEU A 94 0.76 -3.80 -5.02
C LEU A 94 -0.73 -3.78 -4.67
N CYS A 95 -1.52 -4.62 -5.35
CA CYS A 95 -2.91 -4.84 -4.99
C CYS A 95 -3.15 -6.31 -4.70
N PHE A 96 -3.81 -6.58 -3.57
CA PHE A 96 -4.14 -7.93 -3.13
C PHE A 96 -5.65 -8.18 -3.19
N ASP A 97 -6.02 -9.43 -3.46
CA ASP A 97 -7.37 -10.00 -3.34
C ASP A 97 -7.37 -11.04 -2.23
N GLY A 98 -8.40 -11.08 -1.40
CA GLY A 98 -8.46 -11.94 -0.22
C GLY A 98 -7.71 -11.40 1.00
N ALA A 99 -7.50 -10.08 1.09
CA ALA A 99 -6.81 -9.42 2.19
C ALA A 99 -7.67 -8.30 2.83
N PRO A 100 -8.88 -8.58 3.31
CA PRO A 100 -9.72 -7.56 3.95
C PRO A 100 -9.02 -7.01 5.20
N GLY A 101 -9.01 -5.69 5.34
CA GLY A 101 -8.35 -4.99 6.45
C GLY A 101 -6.82 -5.01 6.35
N LEU A 102 -6.26 -5.13 5.14
CA LEU A 102 -4.82 -5.03 4.89
C LEU A 102 -4.23 -3.75 5.50
N SER A 103 -4.98 -2.65 5.39
CA SER A 103 -4.59 -1.33 5.92
C SER A 103 -4.44 -1.30 7.45
N GLU A 104 -5.12 -2.21 8.16
CA GLU A 104 -5.12 -2.28 9.63
C GLU A 104 -4.14 -3.31 10.19
N LEU A 105 -3.36 -3.98 9.33
CA LEU A 105 -2.38 -4.94 9.79
C LEU A 105 -1.30 -4.27 10.66
N PRO A 106 -0.98 -4.84 11.83
CA PRO A 106 -0.01 -4.24 12.72
C PRO A 106 1.39 -4.19 12.11
N LYS A 107 2.15 -3.17 12.47
CA LYS A 107 3.59 -3.06 12.17
C LYS A 107 4.31 -4.35 12.51
N GLY A 108 5.18 -4.80 11.62
CA GLY A 108 5.91 -6.06 11.74
C GLY A 108 5.17 -7.27 11.15
N SER A 109 3.96 -7.09 10.62
CA SER A 109 3.28 -8.11 9.81
C SER A 109 4.07 -8.39 8.54
N LYS A 110 4.02 -9.63 8.05
CA LYS A 110 4.79 -10.10 6.89
C LYS A 110 3.89 -10.52 5.75
N LEU A 111 4.32 -10.20 4.54
CA LEU A 111 3.79 -10.71 3.29
C LEU A 111 4.85 -11.65 2.70
N GLU A 112 4.62 -12.95 2.72
CA GLU A 112 5.57 -13.98 2.29
C GLU A 112 5.15 -14.53 0.93
N PHE A 113 6.03 -14.39 -0.05
CA PHE A 113 5.81 -14.77 -1.45
C PHE A 113 6.36 -16.16 -1.77
N PRO A 114 5.84 -16.87 -2.80
CA PRO A 114 6.30 -18.21 -3.19
C PRO A 114 7.78 -18.26 -3.56
N SER A 115 8.36 -17.17 -4.03
CA SER A 115 9.79 -17.03 -4.35
C SER A 115 10.70 -17.03 -3.11
N GLY A 116 10.12 -16.87 -1.92
CA GLY A 116 10.86 -16.63 -0.67
C GLY A 116 11.05 -15.14 -0.36
N ALA A 117 10.61 -14.22 -1.23
CA ALA A 117 10.60 -12.80 -0.90
C ALA A 117 9.67 -12.53 0.29
N VAL A 118 10.08 -11.61 1.16
CA VAL A 118 9.31 -11.19 2.33
C VAL A 118 9.25 -9.67 2.37
N LEU A 119 8.04 -9.12 2.36
CA LEU A 119 7.80 -7.71 2.59
C LEU A 119 7.31 -7.50 4.03
N MET A 120 7.90 -6.53 4.72
CA MET A 120 7.55 -6.19 6.11
C MET A 120 6.70 -4.93 6.14
N ILE A 121 5.52 -5.01 6.76
CA ILE A 121 4.65 -3.85 6.99
C ILE A 121 5.25 -2.96 8.08
N GLU A 122 5.36 -1.67 7.80
CA GLU A 122 5.89 -0.66 8.71
C GLU A 122 4.80 0.24 9.27
N GLU A 123 3.88 0.73 8.42
CA GLU A 123 2.80 1.61 8.85
C GLU A 123 1.60 1.60 7.88
N GLU A 124 0.46 2.10 8.35
CA GLU A 124 -0.67 2.45 7.50
C GLU A 124 -0.33 3.66 6.63
N THR A 125 -0.78 3.66 5.39
CA THR A 125 -0.65 4.82 4.52
C THR A 125 -1.70 5.87 4.90
N LEU A 126 -1.26 7.07 5.29
CA LEU A 126 -2.17 8.14 5.67
C LEU A 126 -2.83 8.75 4.42
N PRO A 127 -4.16 8.98 4.45
CA PRO A 127 -4.87 9.63 3.35
C PRO A 127 -4.56 11.14 3.31
N CYS A 128 -4.31 11.69 2.11
CA CYS A 128 -4.06 13.11 1.89
C CYS A 128 -5.19 13.80 1.11
N ALA A 129 -5.25 15.11 1.20
CA ALA A 129 -6.29 15.90 0.50
C ALA A 129 -6.08 15.93 -1.02
N GLU A 130 -4.83 15.88 -1.48
CA GLU A 130 -4.46 15.90 -2.91
C GLU A 130 -5.07 14.71 -3.65
N MET A 131 -4.98 13.50 -3.07
CA MET A 131 -5.60 12.31 -3.63
C MET A 131 -7.13 12.40 -3.69
N GLY A 132 -7.74 13.11 -2.74
CA GLY A 132 -9.17 13.39 -2.79
C GLY A 132 -9.55 14.28 -3.98
N ILE A 133 -8.67 15.20 -4.40
CA ILE A 133 -8.85 16.02 -5.58
C ILE A 133 -8.78 15.15 -6.85
N GLU A 134 -7.77 14.30 -6.96
CA GLU A 134 -7.61 13.35 -8.08
C GLU A 134 -8.85 12.46 -8.23
N ILE A 135 -9.34 11.87 -7.13
CA ILE A 135 -10.56 11.04 -7.15
C ILE A 135 -11.78 11.86 -7.60
N GLN A 136 -11.92 13.13 -7.16
CA GLN A 136 -13.02 13.99 -7.58
C GLN A 136 -12.97 14.31 -9.08
N GLU A 137 -11.80 14.42 -9.67
CA GLU A 137 -11.59 14.74 -11.09
C GLU A 137 -11.76 13.52 -12.00
N GLU A 138 -11.37 12.33 -11.53
CA GLU A 138 -11.33 11.12 -12.34
C GLU A 138 -12.59 10.25 -12.24
N TYR A 139 -13.34 10.34 -11.14
CA TYR A 139 -14.45 9.42 -10.84
C TYR A 139 -15.82 10.11 -10.87
N THR A 140 -16.85 9.33 -11.19
CA THR A 140 -18.24 9.76 -11.11
C THR A 140 -18.92 9.15 -9.88
N SER A 141 -20.01 9.78 -9.40
CA SER A 141 -20.77 9.23 -8.29
C SER A 141 -21.98 8.41 -8.78
N ARG A 142 -22.37 7.40 -8.00
CA ARG A 142 -23.60 6.61 -8.24
C ARG A 142 -24.86 7.46 -8.09
N SER A 143 -24.85 8.41 -7.19
CA SER A 143 -25.99 9.31 -6.94
C SER A 143 -26.15 10.39 -7.99
N GLY A 144 -25.16 10.62 -8.88
CA GLY A 144 -25.12 11.72 -9.83
C GLY A 144 -24.77 13.08 -9.23
N ALA A 145 -24.51 13.16 -7.91
CA ALA A 145 -23.95 14.35 -7.28
C ALA A 145 -22.42 14.42 -7.54
N PRO A 146 -21.78 15.59 -7.45
CA PRO A 146 -20.33 15.69 -7.54
C PRO A 146 -19.65 14.84 -6.46
N VAL A 147 -18.57 14.12 -6.82
CA VAL A 147 -17.74 13.39 -5.86
C VAL A 147 -17.12 14.40 -4.87
N GLU A 148 -17.29 14.16 -3.57
CA GLU A 148 -16.78 15.05 -2.53
C GLU A 148 -15.36 14.69 -2.12
N GLY A 149 -14.34 15.00 -2.97
CA GLY A 149 -12.93 14.69 -2.75
C GLY A 149 -12.39 15.17 -1.40
N ARG A 150 -12.86 16.32 -0.91
CA ARG A 150 -12.50 16.86 0.42
C ARG A 150 -12.82 15.92 1.59
N LEU A 151 -13.71 14.94 1.41
CA LEU A 151 -14.06 13.95 2.42
C LEU A 151 -13.12 12.75 2.42
N PHE A 152 -12.30 12.58 1.38
CA PHE A 152 -11.39 11.46 1.24
C PHE A 152 -10.51 11.26 2.49
N PRO A 153 -9.82 12.29 3.05
CA PRO A 153 -8.96 12.08 4.22
C PRO A 153 -9.69 11.45 5.41
N LYS A 154 -10.98 11.78 5.58
CA LYS A 154 -11.80 11.22 6.65
C LYS A 154 -12.34 9.83 6.31
N LYS A 155 -12.77 9.61 5.07
CA LYS A 155 -13.42 8.37 4.62
C LYS A 155 -12.43 7.22 4.40
N ALA A 156 -11.16 7.54 4.11
CA ALA A 156 -10.12 6.58 3.79
C ALA A 156 -9.27 6.12 4.99
N ILE A 157 -9.54 6.60 6.19
CA ILE A 157 -8.87 6.11 7.41
C ILE A 157 -9.13 4.61 7.54
N GLY A 158 -8.05 3.82 7.72
CA GLY A 158 -8.08 2.37 7.79
C GLY A 158 -8.31 1.65 6.45
N LEU A 159 -8.30 2.37 5.31
CA LEU A 159 -8.59 1.82 3.99
C LEU A 159 -7.60 2.27 2.89
N ARG A 160 -6.64 3.16 3.25
CA ARG A 160 -5.70 3.76 2.28
C ARG A 160 -4.56 2.82 1.91
N GLY A 161 -4.48 1.66 2.54
CA GLY A 161 -3.42 0.71 2.34
C GLY A 161 -2.31 0.81 3.39
N THR A 162 -1.26 0.07 3.14
CA THR A 162 -0.09 -0.05 4.00
C THR A 162 1.18 0.16 3.21
N LEU A 163 2.27 0.46 3.89
CA LEU A 163 3.58 0.60 3.30
C LEU A 163 4.64 -0.08 4.17
N GLY A 164 5.82 -0.28 3.61
CA GLY A 164 6.87 -0.96 4.33
C GLY A 164 8.17 -1.10 3.55
N PHE A 165 8.97 -2.08 3.94
CA PHE A 165 10.27 -2.35 3.37
C PHE A 165 10.45 -3.83 3.00
N VAL A 166 11.45 -4.13 2.19
CA VAL A 166 11.82 -5.50 1.82
C VAL A 166 12.69 -6.11 2.91
N ASP A 167 12.19 -7.14 3.58
CA ASP A 167 12.91 -7.91 4.61
C ASP A 167 13.82 -8.98 3.97
N VAL A 168 13.26 -9.73 3.00
CA VAL A 168 13.99 -10.73 2.22
C VAL A 168 13.79 -10.46 0.73
N PRO A 169 14.87 -10.23 -0.04
CA PRO A 169 14.77 -10.02 -1.49
C PRO A 169 14.26 -11.25 -2.24
N GLY A 170 13.61 -11.01 -3.40
CA GLY A 170 13.17 -12.06 -4.31
C GLY A 170 12.23 -11.51 -5.37
N GLU A 171 11.92 -12.31 -6.38
CA GLU A 171 10.97 -11.93 -7.43
C GLU A 171 9.54 -12.08 -6.91
N ILE A 172 8.68 -11.10 -7.20
CA ILE A 172 7.24 -11.15 -6.93
C ILE A 172 6.47 -11.00 -8.25
N LYS A 173 5.38 -11.78 -8.40
CA LYS A 173 4.62 -11.88 -9.67
C LYS A 173 3.13 -11.72 -9.43
N VAL A 174 2.47 -11.12 -10.40
CA VAL A 174 0.99 -11.15 -10.46
C VAL A 174 0.53 -12.59 -10.49
N GLY A 175 -0.44 -12.91 -9.62
CA GLY A 175 -0.94 -14.27 -9.42
C GLY A 175 -0.33 -15.03 -8.26
N ASP A 176 0.72 -14.53 -7.63
CA ASP A 176 1.32 -15.15 -6.44
C ASP A 176 0.30 -15.33 -5.31
N ALA A 177 0.30 -16.52 -4.72
CA ALA A 177 -0.41 -16.81 -3.47
C ALA A 177 0.50 -16.39 -2.31
N VAL A 178 0.14 -15.30 -1.65
CA VAL A 178 0.96 -14.64 -0.63
C VAL A 178 0.46 -15.00 0.75
N THR A 179 1.32 -15.56 1.59
CA THR A 179 0.98 -15.82 2.99
C THR A 179 1.13 -14.53 3.79
N VAL A 180 0.01 -14.06 4.34
CA VAL A 180 -0.04 -12.90 5.22
C VAL A 180 0.06 -13.37 6.66
N ARG A 181 1.11 -12.92 7.36
CA ARG A 181 1.35 -13.22 8.79
C ARG A 181 1.21 -11.94 9.62
N PRO A 182 0.04 -11.71 10.23
CA PRO A 182 -0.12 -10.59 11.13
C PRO A 182 0.86 -10.70 12.30
N TYR A 183 1.51 -9.58 12.65
CA TYR A 183 2.39 -9.55 13.80
C TYR A 183 1.60 -9.78 15.10
N GLY A 184 2.08 -10.72 15.90
CA GLY A 184 1.65 -10.95 17.28
C GLY A 184 2.85 -10.85 18.21
N PRO A 185 2.79 -10.07 19.31
CA PRO A 185 3.88 -10.06 20.27
C PRO A 185 4.10 -11.47 20.80
N PRO A 186 5.36 -11.90 21.02
CA PRO A 186 5.64 -13.21 21.58
C PRO A 186 4.92 -13.35 22.93
N HIS A 187 4.18 -14.45 23.09
CA HIS A 187 3.58 -14.77 24.38
C HIS A 187 4.71 -14.84 25.42
N ARG A 188 4.72 -13.93 26.39
CA ARG A 188 5.54 -14.10 27.57
C ARG A 188 5.05 -15.38 28.25
N ALA A 189 5.90 -16.41 28.28
CA ALA A 189 5.62 -17.56 29.11
C ALA A 189 5.38 -17.03 30.54
N SER A 190 4.20 -17.31 31.08
CA SER A 190 3.90 -17.00 32.46
C SER A 190 4.86 -17.85 33.31
N SER A 191 5.87 -17.21 33.91
CA SER A 191 6.76 -17.83 34.90
C SER A 191 6.02 -18.05 36.23
#